data_dfb595fbd75cbd5048ce106d15c3fe40
#
_entry.id   dfb595fbd75cbd5048ce106d15c3fe40
#
_cell.length_a   1.000
_cell.length_b   1.000
_cell.length_c   1.000
_cell.angle_alpha   90.00
_cell.angle_beta   90.00
_cell.angle_gamma   90.00
#
_symmetry.space_group_name_H-M   'P 1'
#
loop_
_entity.id
_entity.type
_entity.pdbx_description
1 polymer ?
#
loop_
_entity_poly.entity_id
_entity_poly.type
_entity_poly.pdbx_seq_one_letter_code
_entity_poly.pdbx_strand_id
1 'polypeptide(L)'
;MFTILVVEDDQNIRKLMCAVLKQNGFQAYGAEDGVQALDIMEKQHINLVVLDLMMPNMDGYELTRQIRLSWRDLPVLMVTAKQEREDKRKGFLVGTDDYMTKPVDEEEMVLRIKALLRRARIASEHTLTIGKVVLEYDSLTVSREGQVCTLPQKEFQLLFKLLSYPNVIFTRLQLMDEIWGLESETDDHTINVHVNRLRNRFRDWQEFEIVTVRGLGYKAVLRA
;
A
#
# COMPACT_ATOMS: atom_id res chain seq x y z
N MET A 1 -11.56 -9.20 11.17
CA MET A 1 -10.83 -8.24 12.04
C MET A 1 -9.36 -8.39 11.69
N PHE A 2 -8.65 -7.31 11.38
CA PHE A 2 -7.22 -7.40 11.03
C PHE A 2 -6.35 -7.54 12.28
N THR A 3 -5.31 -8.36 12.16
CA THR A 3 -4.32 -8.64 13.21
C THR A 3 -3.00 -7.94 12.89
N ILE A 4 -2.52 -7.10 13.79
CA ILE A 4 -1.28 -6.33 13.65
C ILE A 4 -0.24 -6.86 14.65
N LEU A 5 0.98 -7.08 14.19
CA LEU A 5 2.11 -7.39 15.04
C LEU A 5 2.93 -6.12 15.26
N VAL A 6 3.15 -5.74 16.51
CA VAL A 6 4.00 -4.63 16.92
C VAL A 6 5.31 -5.19 17.47
N VAL A 7 6.43 -4.82 16.87
CA VAL A 7 7.78 -5.26 17.26
C VAL A 7 8.57 -4.05 17.74
N GLU A 8 8.79 -3.95 19.04
CA GLU A 8 9.38 -2.79 19.72
C GLU A 8 10.02 -3.26 21.02
N ASP A 9 11.27 -2.94 21.26
CA ASP A 9 11.99 -3.39 22.45
C ASP A 9 11.54 -2.65 23.73
N ASP A 10 11.19 -1.36 23.63
CA ASP A 10 10.62 -0.63 24.77
C ASP A 10 9.21 -1.14 25.10
N GLN A 11 9.09 -1.73 26.30
CA GLN A 11 7.82 -2.30 26.76
C GLN A 11 6.68 -1.28 26.85
N ASN A 12 6.97 -0.01 27.18
CA ASN A 12 5.95 1.02 27.36
C ASN A 12 5.43 1.48 26.00
N ILE A 13 6.34 1.72 25.04
CA ILE A 13 6.00 2.09 23.66
C ILE A 13 5.21 0.94 23.02
N ARG A 14 5.67 -0.29 23.14
CA ARG A 14 4.99 -1.48 22.62
C ARG A 14 3.58 -1.62 23.18
N LYS A 15 3.38 -1.46 24.50
CA LYS A 15 2.06 -1.51 25.14
C LYS A 15 1.15 -0.38 24.66
N LEU A 16 1.67 0.84 24.53
CA LEU A 16 0.93 1.99 24.03
C LEU A 16 0.43 1.74 22.61
N MET A 17 1.33 1.37 21.70
CA MET A 17 0.98 1.09 20.31
C MET A 17 -0.08 -0.03 20.20
N CYS A 18 0.08 -1.12 20.95
CA CYS A 18 -0.91 -2.19 21.00
C CYS A 18 -2.27 -1.72 21.55
N ALA A 19 -2.30 -0.85 22.55
CA ALA A 19 -3.53 -0.31 23.12
C ALA A 19 -4.25 0.58 22.09
N VAL A 20 -3.53 1.48 21.43
CA VAL A 20 -4.07 2.35 20.36
C VAL A 20 -4.66 1.52 19.23
N LEU A 21 -3.98 0.47 18.80
CA LEU A 21 -4.47 -0.40 17.74
C LEU A 21 -5.76 -1.11 18.16
N LYS A 22 -5.84 -1.62 19.39
CA LYS A 22 -7.05 -2.27 19.92
C LYS A 22 -8.23 -1.30 20.01
N GLN A 23 -8.00 -0.06 20.47
CA GLN A 23 -9.04 0.98 20.49
C GLN A 23 -9.57 1.32 19.08
N ASN A 24 -8.73 1.16 18.06
CA ASN A 24 -9.10 1.39 16.66
C ASN A 24 -9.65 0.14 15.92
N GLY A 25 -10.02 -0.92 16.68
CA GLY A 25 -10.71 -2.09 16.13
C GLY A 25 -9.79 -3.15 15.49
N PHE A 26 -8.48 -3.12 15.78
CA PHE A 26 -7.54 -4.15 15.39
C PHE A 26 -7.32 -5.17 16.50
N GLN A 27 -6.91 -6.38 16.15
CA GLN A 27 -6.24 -7.29 17.06
C GLN A 27 -4.76 -6.95 17.04
N ALA A 28 -4.10 -6.88 18.20
CA ALA A 28 -2.69 -6.52 18.28
C ALA A 28 -1.92 -7.49 19.17
N TYR A 29 -0.81 -8.02 18.64
CA TYR A 29 0.23 -8.77 19.35
C TYR A 29 1.47 -7.89 19.49
N GLY A 30 2.24 -8.12 20.56
CA GLY A 30 3.50 -7.42 20.80
C GLY A 30 4.66 -8.40 20.87
N ALA A 31 5.77 -8.07 20.21
CA ALA A 31 7.06 -8.76 20.32
C ALA A 31 8.13 -7.78 20.74
N GLU A 32 9.12 -8.24 21.53
CA GLU A 32 10.21 -7.39 22.02
C GLU A 32 11.42 -7.34 21.08
N ASP A 33 11.50 -8.27 20.14
CA ASP A 33 12.55 -8.35 19.12
C ASP A 33 12.08 -9.13 17.89
N GLY A 34 12.95 -9.20 16.87
CA GLY A 34 12.65 -9.90 15.63
C GLY A 34 12.50 -11.41 15.79
N VAL A 35 13.18 -12.03 16.75
CA VAL A 35 13.09 -13.48 16.99
C VAL A 35 11.72 -13.84 17.52
N GLN A 36 11.25 -13.13 18.55
CA GLN A 36 9.90 -13.32 19.08
C GLN A 36 8.82 -12.98 18.04
N ALA A 37 9.08 -11.98 17.18
CA ALA A 37 8.17 -11.64 16.10
C ALA A 37 7.95 -12.80 15.14
N LEU A 38 9.01 -13.47 14.69
CA LEU A 38 8.93 -14.64 13.81
C LEU A 38 8.19 -15.82 14.48
N ASP A 39 8.44 -16.09 15.76
CA ASP A 39 7.73 -17.13 16.52
C ASP A 39 6.21 -16.86 16.60
N ILE A 40 5.82 -15.59 16.78
CA ILE A 40 4.40 -15.20 16.75
C ILE A 40 3.81 -15.38 15.36
N MET A 41 4.53 -14.99 14.30
CA MET A 41 4.07 -15.10 12.91
C MET A 41 3.89 -16.54 12.44
N GLU A 42 4.65 -17.47 12.98
CA GLU A 42 4.44 -18.92 12.72
C GLU A 42 3.15 -19.45 13.35
N LYS A 43 2.73 -18.89 14.48
CA LYS A 43 1.58 -19.36 15.28
C LYS A 43 0.28 -18.59 15.01
N GLN A 44 0.38 -17.37 14.50
CA GLN A 44 -0.73 -16.45 14.31
C GLN A 44 -0.75 -15.88 12.90
N HIS A 45 -1.96 -15.75 12.35
CA HIS A 45 -2.13 -15.05 11.06
C HIS A 45 -1.99 -13.55 11.27
N ILE A 46 -0.92 -12.95 10.76
CA ILE A 46 -0.63 -11.51 10.82
C ILE A 46 -0.99 -10.86 9.49
N ASN A 47 -1.68 -9.72 9.54
CA ASN A 47 -2.07 -8.95 8.35
C ASN A 47 -1.14 -7.76 8.07
N LEU A 48 -0.39 -7.29 9.08
CA LEU A 48 0.58 -6.20 8.95
C LEU A 48 1.55 -6.23 10.13
N VAL A 49 2.82 -5.90 9.87
CA VAL A 49 3.85 -5.73 10.91
C VAL A 49 4.20 -4.26 11.04
N VAL A 50 4.19 -3.75 12.28
CA VAL A 50 4.78 -2.46 12.67
C VAL A 50 6.03 -2.78 13.44
N LEU A 51 7.20 -2.30 13.03
CA LEU A 51 8.47 -2.65 13.68
C LEU A 51 9.39 -1.45 13.86
N ASP A 52 10.14 -1.45 14.97
CA ASP A 52 11.30 -0.57 15.13
C ASP A 52 12.53 -1.13 14.41
N LEU A 53 13.42 -0.23 14.01
CA LEU A 53 14.71 -0.61 13.41
C LEU A 53 15.73 -1.07 14.47
N MET A 54 15.76 -0.39 15.60
CA MET A 54 16.81 -0.54 16.60
C MET A 54 16.34 -1.47 17.73
N MET A 55 16.48 -2.75 17.52
CA MET A 55 16.10 -3.78 18.49
C MET A 55 17.28 -4.72 18.78
N PRO A 56 17.33 -5.33 19.97
CA PRO A 56 18.32 -6.35 20.29
C PRO A 56 18.07 -7.65 19.49
N ASN A 57 19.06 -8.53 19.48
CA ASN A 57 19.05 -9.87 18.87
C ASN A 57 18.85 -9.87 17.35
N MET A 58 17.77 -9.32 16.85
CA MET A 58 17.46 -9.19 15.42
C MET A 58 16.90 -7.79 15.15
N ASP A 59 17.62 -6.98 14.37
CA ASP A 59 17.21 -5.64 14.01
C ASP A 59 16.04 -5.63 13.00
N GLY A 60 15.39 -4.46 12.83
CA GLY A 60 14.24 -4.33 11.95
C GLY A 60 14.56 -4.54 10.48
N TYR A 61 15.79 -4.32 10.03
CA TYR A 61 16.19 -4.60 8.65
C TYR A 61 16.28 -6.11 8.40
N GLU A 62 16.89 -6.85 9.32
CA GLU A 62 16.99 -8.30 9.22
C GLU A 62 15.63 -8.97 9.34
N LEU A 63 14.80 -8.53 10.28
CA LEU A 63 13.41 -9.01 10.39
C LEU A 63 12.64 -8.77 9.09
N THR A 64 12.77 -7.60 8.47
CA THR A 64 12.09 -7.30 7.19
C THR A 64 12.57 -8.23 6.08
N ARG A 65 13.86 -8.54 5.99
CA ARG A 65 14.37 -9.51 5.00
C ARG A 65 13.75 -10.89 5.21
N GLN A 66 13.70 -11.37 6.46
CA GLN A 66 13.10 -12.68 6.78
C GLN A 66 11.61 -12.70 6.44
N ILE A 67 10.88 -11.61 6.74
CA ILE A 67 9.48 -11.47 6.35
C ILE A 67 9.34 -11.57 4.82
N ARG A 68 10.17 -10.88 4.03
CA ARG A 68 10.10 -10.91 2.56
C ARG A 68 10.41 -12.26 1.94
N LEU A 69 11.18 -13.11 2.61
CA LEU A 69 11.44 -14.48 2.15
C LEU A 69 10.22 -15.41 2.32
N SER A 70 9.49 -15.29 3.42
CA SER A 70 8.40 -16.20 3.78
C SER A 70 7.00 -15.62 3.55
N TRP A 71 6.84 -14.29 3.71
CA TRP A 71 5.57 -13.55 3.58
C TRP A 71 5.76 -12.34 2.66
N ARG A 72 5.96 -12.59 1.38
CA ARG A 72 6.38 -11.58 0.39
C ARG A 72 5.49 -10.34 0.35
N ASP A 73 4.19 -10.52 0.44
CA ASP A 73 3.18 -9.47 0.27
C ASP A 73 2.64 -8.92 1.61
N LEU A 74 3.19 -9.36 2.75
CA LEU A 74 2.79 -8.89 4.07
C LEU A 74 3.25 -7.44 4.26
N PRO A 75 2.34 -6.48 4.51
CA PRO A 75 2.71 -5.09 4.72
C PRO A 75 3.60 -4.89 5.95
N VAL A 76 4.65 -4.09 5.77
CA VAL A 76 5.60 -3.71 6.83
C VAL A 76 5.67 -2.19 6.94
N LEU A 77 5.35 -1.66 8.12
CA LEU A 77 5.54 -0.27 8.51
C LEU A 77 6.74 -0.17 9.46
N MET A 78 7.81 0.50 9.04
CA MET A 78 8.94 0.79 9.92
C MET A 78 8.69 2.07 10.72
N VAL A 79 8.92 2.00 12.05
CA VAL A 79 8.80 3.15 12.96
C VAL A 79 10.12 3.29 13.72
N THR A 80 10.84 4.41 13.56
CA THR A 80 12.18 4.54 14.13
C THR A 80 12.57 5.98 14.47
N ALA A 81 13.52 6.14 15.40
CA ALA A 81 14.12 7.45 15.71
C ALA A 81 15.06 7.96 14.60
N LYS A 82 15.50 7.11 13.67
CA LYS A 82 16.41 7.49 12.62
C LYS A 82 15.71 8.31 11.53
N GLN A 83 16.21 9.54 11.32
CA GLN A 83 15.65 10.50 10.36
C GLN A 83 16.51 10.69 9.10
N GLU A 84 17.69 10.08 9.03
CA GLU A 84 18.62 10.28 7.94
C GLU A 84 18.08 9.70 6.61
N ARG A 85 18.37 10.39 5.53
CA ARG A 85 17.95 9.96 4.18
C ARG A 85 18.47 8.57 3.80
N GLU A 86 19.67 8.21 4.31
CA GLU A 86 20.28 6.92 4.07
C GLU A 86 19.53 5.77 4.77
N ASP A 87 19.09 5.97 6.00
CA ASP A 87 18.32 4.96 6.72
C ASP A 87 16.95 4.69 6.07
N LYS A 88 16.26 5.75 5.62
CA LYS A 88 15.01 5.60 4.84
C LYS A 88 15.23 4.85 3.54
N ARG A 89 16.29 5.21 2.78
CA ARG A 89 16.65 4.52 1.54
C ARG A 89 16.96 3.04 1.79
N LYS A 90 17.69 2.74 2.87
CA LYS A 90 18.00 1.37 3.28
C LYS A 90 16.75 0.57 3.64
N GLY A 91 15.80 1.17 4.37
CA GLY A 91 14.49 0.58 4.67
C GLY A 91 13.72 0.17 3.42
N PHE A 92 13.61 1.06 2.44
CA PHE A 92 12.95 0.75 1.17
C PHE A 92 13.69 -0.32 0.36
N LEU A 93 15.01 -0.35 0.38
CA LEU A 93 15.80 -1.38 -0.31
C LEU A 93 15.63 -2.78 0.29
N VAL A 94 15.37 -2.90 1.59
CA VAL A 94 15.08 -4.20 2.24
C VAL A 94 13.61 -4.61 2.11
N GLY A 95 12.75 -3.71 1.60
CA GLY A 95 11.38 -4.03 1.25
C GLY A 95 10.32 -3.56 2.24
N THR A 96 10.54 -2.47 3.01
CA THR A 96 9.43 -1.86 3.76
C THR A 96 8.43 -1.19 2.83
N ASP A 97 7.16 -1.19 3.22
CA ASP A 97 6.07 -0.59 2.43
C ASP A 97 5.80 0.87 2.82
N ASP A 98 6.14 1.24 4.06
CA ASP A 98 6.05 2.62 4.54
C ASP A 98 7.00 2.84 5.72
N TYR A 99 7.22 4.10 6.06
CA TYR A 99 8.20 4.53 7.06
C TYR A 99 7.64 5.69 7.89
N MET A 100 7.79 5.61 9.20
CA MET A 100 7.35 6.62 10.16
C MET A 100 8.46 6.94 11.15
N THR A 101 8.59 8.19 11.59
CA THR A 101 9.59 8.62 12.55
C THR A 101 9.02 8.72 13.96
N LYS A 102 9.83 8.35 14.96
CA LYS A 102 9.54 8.65 16.39
C LYS A 102 9.74 10.15 16.67
N PRO A 103 8.94 10.79 17.54
CA PRO A 103 7.89 10.19 18.36
C PRO A 103 6.69 9.74 17.55
N VAL A 104 6.07 8.63 17.96
CA VAL A 104 4.92 8.05 17.25
C VAL A 104 3.71 8.93 17.45
N ASP A 105 3.19 9.50 16.35
CA ASP A 105 1.86 10.07 16.31
C ASP A 105 0.86 8.93 16.14
N GLU A 106 -0.02 8.75 17.13
CA GLU A 106 -0.95 7.62 17.20
C GLU A 106 -1.96 7.64 16.05
N GLU A 107 -2.48 8.83 15.71
CA GLU A 107 -3.44 9.00 14.62
C GLU A 107 -2.79 8.74 13.26
N GLU A 108 -1.59 9.29 13.04
CA GLU A 108 -0.81 9.04 11.82
C GLU A 108 -0.50 7.55 11.65
N MET A 109 -0.08 6.86 12.71
CA MET A 109 0.19 5.42 12.69
C MET A 109 -1.03 4.63 12.23
N VAL A 110 -2.20 4.91 12.82
CA VAL A 110 -3.45 4.22 12.47
C VAL A 110 -3.86 4.50 11.01
N LEU A 111 -3.71 5.73 10.53
CA LEU A 111 -4.02 6.10 9.14
C LEU A 111 -3.11 5.37 8.15
N ARG A 112 -1.81 5.28 8.43
CA ARG A 112 -0.83 4.55 7.61
C ARG A 112 -1.14 3.05 7.57
N ILE A 113 -1.42 2.44 8.73
CA ILE A 113 -1.82 1.03 8.83
C ILE A 113 -3.08 0.76 7.99
N LYS A 114 -4.13 1.58 8.12
CA LYS A 114 -5.35 1.44 7.30
C LYS A 114 -5.05 1.55 5.80
N ALA A 115 -4.16 2.45 5.40
CA ALA A 115 -3.76 2.59 4.01
C ALA A 115 -3.00 1.37 3.49
N LEU A 116 -2.05 0.83 4.27
CA LEU A 116 -1.28 -0.37 3.93
C LEU A 116 -2.17 -1.61 3.83
N LEU A 117 -3.04 -1.83 4.81
CA LEU A 117 -3.98 -2.96 4.79
C LEU A 117 -4.93 -2.91 3.58
N ARG A 118 -5.42 -1.72 3.23
CA ARG A 118 -6.25 -1.55 2.03
C ARG A 118 -5.48 -1.95 0.77
N ARG A 119 -4.21 -1.53 0.63
CA ARG A 119 -3.36 -1.88 -0.52
C ARG A 119 -3.10 -3.38 -0.59
N ALA A 120 -2.74 -4.00 0.54
CA ALA A 120 -2.49 -5.44 0.62
C ALA A 120 -3.75 -6.25 0.30
N ARG A 121 -4.93 -5.82 0.79
CA ARG A 121 -6.19 -6.46 0.46
C ARG A 121 -6.50 -6.38 -1.03
N ILE A 122 -6.35 -5.21 -1.63
CA ILE A 122 -6.52 -5.02 -3.08
C ILE A 122 -5.59 -5.96 -3.86
N ALA A 123 -4.33 -6.07 -3.44
CA ALA A 123 -3.36 -6.94 -4.10
C ALA A 123 -3.68 -8.44 -3.94
N SER A 124 -4.16 -8.86 -2.76
CA SER A 124 -4.48 -10.27 -2.48
C SER A 124 -5.80 -10.73 -3.09
N GLU A 125 -6.80 -9.86 -3.11
CA GLU A 125 -8.13 -10.17 -3.65
C GLU A 125 -8.21 -9.88 -5.15
N HIS A 126 -7.20 -9.24 -5.73
CA HIS A 126 -7.20 -8.75 -7.12
C HIS A 126 -8.47 -7.97 -7.49
N THR A 127 -9.13 -7.41 -6.46
CA THR A 127 -10.40 -6.70 -6.59
C THR A 127 -10.33 -5.35 -5.90
N LEU A 128 -10.80 -4.30 -6.55
CA LEU A 128 -10.89 -2.95 -6.01
C LEU A 128 -12.33 -2.47 -6.06
N THR A 129 -12.91 -2.13 -4.90
CA THR A 129 -14.26 -1.60 -4.81
C THR A 129 -14.26 -0.11 -4.43
N ILE A 130 -14.97 0.71 -5.21
CA ILE A 130 -15.12 2.16 -4.99
C ILE A 130 -16.60 2.52 -5.15
N GLY A 131 -17.28 2.73 -4.03
CA GLY A 131 -18.73 2.90 -4.05
C GLY A 131 -19.42 1.72 -4.71
N LYS A 132 -20.09 1.94 -5.84
CA LYS A 132 -20.77 0.90 -6.61
C LYS A 132 -19.90 0.28 -7.71
N VAL A 133 -18.69 0.78 -7.89
CA VAL A 133 -17.75 0.31 -8.92
C VAL A 133 -16.86 -0.79 -8.35
N VAL A 134 -16.76 -1.90 -9.07
CA VAL A 134 -15.87 -3.03 -8.75
C VAL A 134 -14.96 -3.28 -9.94
N LEU A 135 -13.65 -3.28 -9.70
CA LEU A 135 -12.64 -3.68 -10.67
C LEU A 135 -12.10 -5.05 -10.28
N GLU A 136 -12.08 -5.99 -11.21
CA GLU A 136 -11.52 -7.35 -11.03
C GLU A 136 -10.30 -7.51 -11.92
N TYR A 137 -9.14 -7.70 -11.30
CA TYR A 137 -7.85 -7.71 -12.00
C TYR A 137 -7.68 -8.93 -12.90
N ASP A 138 -8.12 -10.11 -12.45
CA ASP A 138 -7.92 -11.36 -13.18
C ASP A 138 -8.76 -11.42 -14.48
N SER A 139 -9.93 -10.82 -14.45
CA SER A 139 -10.83 -10.75 -15.60
C SER A 139 -10.69 -9.47 -16.43
N LEU A 140 -9.89 -8.49 -15.96
CA LEU A 140 -9.75 -7.15 -16.54
C LEU A 140 -11.12 -6.44 -16.71
N THR A 141 -12.03 -6.69 -15.77
CA THR A 141 -13.40 -6.15 -15.83
C THR A 141 -13.61 -5.02 -14.85
N VAL A 142 -14.44 -4.08 -15.26
CA VAL A 142 -14.95 -3.00 -14.40
C VAL A 142 -16.47 -3.08 -14.43
N SER A 143 -17.08 -3.21 -13.27
CA SER A 143 -18.54 -3.34 -13.15
C SER A 143 -19.14 -2.25 -12.27
N ARG A 144 -20.39 -1.88 -12.55
CA ARG A 144 -21.19 -0.94 -11.76
C ARG A 144 -22.67 -1.28 -11.93
N GLU A 145 -23.36 -1.58 -10.83
CA GLU A 145 -24.81 -1.84 -10.82
C GLU A 145 -25.29 -2.86 -11.89
N GLY A 146 -24.50 -3.92 -12.11
CA GLY A 146 -24.79 -4.96 -13.09
C GLY A 146 -24.31 -4.69 -14.52
N GLN A 147 -23.85 -3.49 -14.80
CA GLN A 147 -23.13 -3.20 -16.05
C GLN A 147 -21.68 -3.69 -15.92
N VAL A 148 -21.21 -4.53 -16.85
CA VAL A 148 -19.85 -5.05 -16.87
C VAL A 148 -19.14 -4.60 -18.14
N CYS A 149 -17.92 -4.12 -18.00
CA CYS A 149 -17.08 -3.67 -19.10
C CYS A 149 -15.69 -4.30 -18.98
N THR A 150 -15.27 -5.07 -19.99
CA THR A 150 -13.89 -5.56 -20.09
C THR A 150 -13.02 -4.51 -20.74
N LEU A 151 -11.86 -4.23 -20.16
CA LEU A 151 -10.89 -3.26 -20.68
C LEU A 151 -9.69 -3.96 -21.32
N PRO A 152 -9.05 -3.33 -22.33
CA PRO A 152 -7.71 -3.71 -22.74
C PRO A 152 -6.74 -3.68 -21.55
N GLN A 153 -5.82 -4.64 -21.50
CA GLN A 153 -4.93 -4.85 -20.36
C GLN A 153 -4.26 -3.56 -19.85
N LYS A 154 -3.69 -2.75 -20.74
CA LYS A 154 -2.98 -1.50 -20.36
C LYS A 154 -3.94 -0.42 -19.84
N GLU A 155 -5.15 -0.33 -20.37
CA GLU A 155 -6.18 0.58 -19.88
C GLU A 155 -6.67 0.15 -18.49
N PHE A 156 -6.87 -1.16 -18.29
CA PHE A 156 -7.26 -1.70 -16.99
C PHE A 156 -6.16 -1.45 -15.93
N GLN A 157 -4.91 -1.79 -16.23
CA GLN A 157 -3.78 -1.59 -15.32
C GLN A 157 -3.61 -0.11 -14.94
N LEU A 158 -3.76 0.81 -15.91
CA LEU A 158 -3.70 2.25 -15.67
C LEU A 158 -4.82 2.71 -14.73
N LEU A 159 -6.05 2.30 -15.01
CA LEU A 159 -7.21 2.64 -14.17
C LEU A 159 -7.07 2.05 -12.77
N PHE A 160 -6.74 0.77 -12.67
CA PHE A 160 -6.55 0.06 -11.40
C PHE A 160 -5.47 0.71 -10.55
N LYS A 161 -4.31 1.06 -11.16
CA LYS A 161 -3.22 1.76 -10.48
C LYS A 161 -3.67 3.10 -9.90
N LEU A 162 -4.28 3.95 -10.72
CA LEU A 162 -4.73 5.28 -10.28
C LEU A 162 -5.77 5.20 -9.16
N LEU A 163 -6.70 4.26 -9.26
CA LEU A 163 -7.78 4.09 -8.27
C LEU A 163 -7.33 3.39 -7.00
N SER A 164 -6.30 2.56 -7.05
CA SER A 164 -5.68 1.96 -5.85
C SER A 164 -5.00 2.99 -4.95
N TYR A 165 -4.62 4.16 -5.53
CA TYR A 165 -3.92 5.24 -4.83
C TYR A 165 -4.62 6.59 -5.04
N PRO A 166 -5.83 6.79 -4.49
CA PRO A 166 -6.58 8.02 -4.68
C PRO A 166 -5.79 9.24 -4.19
N ASN A 167 -5.89 10.34 -4.93
CA ASN A 167 -5.22 11.62 -4.70
C ASN A 167 -3.68 11.60 -4.82
N VAL A 168 -3.05 10.46 -5.07
CA VAL A 168 -1.62 10.38 -5.35
C VAL A 168 -1.36 10.77 -6.80
N ILE A 169 -0.39 11.67 -7.01
CA ILE A 169 0.03 12.10 -8.34
C ILE A 169 1.08 11.11 -8.86
N PHE A 170 0.83 10.50 -10.01
CA PHE A 170 1.79 9.70 -10.74
C PHE A 170 2.29 10.49 -11.95
N THR A 171 3.61 10.58 -12.11
CA THR A 171 4.18 11.18 -13.32
C THR A 171 3.94 10.28 -14.53
N ARG A 172 4.00 10.85 -15.73
CA ARG A 172 3.88 10.06 -16.97
C ARG A 172 4.95 8.98 -17.05
N LEU A 173 6.18 9.31 -16.68
CA LEU A 173 7.29 8.39 -16.66
C LEU A 173 7.03 7.22 -15.69
N GLN A 174 6.60 7.49 -14.46
CA GLN A 174 6.25 6.43 -13.51
C GLN A 174 5.16 5.48 -14.03
N LEU A 175 4.13 6.02 -14.67
CA LEU A 175 3.06 5.20 -15.25
C LEU A 175 3.55 4.41 -16.46
N MET A 176 4.45 4.98 -17.28
CA MET A 176 5.06 4.26 -18.40
C MET A 176 5.90 3.09 -17.92
N ASP A 177 6.86 3.34 -17.03
CA ASP A 177 7.77 2.32 -16.51
C ASP A 177 6.98 1.17 -15.84
N GLU A 178 5.97 1.49 -15.06
CA GLU A 178 5.23 0.51 -14.27
C GLU A 178 4.25 -0.33 -15.11
N ILE A 179 3.64 0.26 -16.15
CA ILE A 179 2.59 -0.40 -16.92
C ILE A 179 3.11 -0.94 -18.25
N TRP A 180 4.03 -0.25 -18.91
CA TRP A 180 4.59 -0.66 -20.22
C TRP A 180 5.99 -1.27 -20.12
N GLY A 181 6.72 -1.01 -19.02
CA GLY A 181 8.09 -1.47 -18.78
C GLY A 181 9.14 -0.51 -19.32
N LEU A 182 10.37 -0.61 -18.77
CA LEU A 182 11.50 0.27 -19.09
C LEU A 182 12.00 0.17 -20.53
N GLU A 183 11.72 -0.93 -21.25
CA GLU A 183 12.20 -1.18 -22.62
C GLU A 183 11.16 -0.81 -23.69
N SER A 184 10.05 -0.16 -23.32
CA SER A 184 9.04 0.21 -24.33
C SER A 184 9.51 1.45 -25.09
N GLU A 185 9.67 1.33 -26.41
CA GLU A 185 9.88 2.47 -27.34
C GLU A 185 8.65 3.40 -27.46
N THR A 186 7.70 3.25 -26.54
CA THR A 186 6.40 3.93 -26.58
C THR A 186 6.52 5.34 -26.01
N ASP A 187 6.14 6.35 -26.80
CA ASP A 187 6.20 7.77 -26.43
C ASP A 187 5.26 8.11 -25.25
N ASP A 188 5.65 9.08 -24.42
CA ASP A 188 4.87 9.67 -23.32
C ASP A 188 3.44 10.09 -23.71
N HIS A 189 3.21 10.36 -25.00
CA HIS A 189 1.89 10.67 -25.53
C HIS A 189 0.89 9.51 -25.45
N THR A 190 1.36 8.26 -25.38
CA THR A 190 0.52 7.07 -25.29
C THR A 190 -0.36 7.08 -24.05
N ILE A 191 0.16 7.49 -22.90
CA ILE A 191 -0.63 7.59 -21.66
C ILE A 191 -1.80 8.57 -21.84
N ASN A 192 -1.58 9.70 -22.51
CA ASN A 192 -2.63 10.69 -22.72
C ASN A 192 -3.81 10.09 -23.50
N VAL A 193 -3.52 9.24 -24.49
CA VAL A 193 -4.55 8.54 -25.28
C VAL A 193 -5.36 7.59 -24.41
N HIS A 194 -4.69 6.77 -23.59
CA HIS A 194 -5.36 5.82 -22.70
C HIS A 194 -6.17 6.52 -21.61
N VAL A 195 -5.65 7.58 -21.00
CA VAL A 195 -6.40 8.42 -20.04
C VAL A 195 -7.66 9.00 -20.69
N ASN A 196 -7.55 9.52 -21.90
CA ASN A 196 -8.72 10.08 -22.60
C ASN A 196 -9.76 9.00 -22.93
N ARG A 197 -9.33 7.80 -23.33
CA ARG A 197 -10.23 6.66 -23.56
C ARG A 197 -10.97 6.27 -22.28
N LEU A 198 -10.25 6.15 -21.14
CA LEU A 198 -10.85 5.86 -19.85
C LEU A 198 -11.85 6.94 -19.42
N ARG A 199 -11.49 8.23 -19.55
CA ARG A 199 -12.40 9.34 -19.26
C ARG A 199 -13.68 9.29 -20.11
N ASN A 200 -13.55 9.02 -21.39
CA ASN A 200 -14.71 8.92 -22.29
C ASN A 200 -15.59 7.71 -21.95
N ARG A 201 -14.98 6.58 -21.60
CA ARG A 201 -15.69 5.35 -21.27
C ARG A 201 -16.46 5.44 -19.96
N PHE A 202 -15.90 6.09 -18.95
CA PHE A 202 -16.47 6.21 -17.60
C PHE A 202 -17.01 7.61 -17.31
N ARG A 203 -17.31 8.39 -18.34
CA ARG A 203 -17.77 9.80 -18.21
C ARG A 203 -19.00 9.95 -17.32
N ASP A 204 -19.92 8.99 -17.39
CA ASP A 204 -21.20 9.01 -16.69
C ASP A 204 -21.13 8.37 -15.29
N TRP A 205 -19.97 7.86 -14.89
CA TRP A 205 -19.74 7.28 -13.58
C TRP A 205 -19.27 8.37 -12.61
N GLN A 206 -19.97 8.46 -11.48
CA GLN A 206 -19.75 9.57 -10.53
C GLN A 206 -18.79 9.22 -9.40
N GLU A 207 -18.44 7.95 -9.24
CA GLU A 207 -17.66 7.44 -8.12
C GLU A 207 -16.19 7.88 -8.15
N PHE A 208 -15.67 8.20 -9.33
CA PHE A 208 -14.29 8.64 -9.48
C PHE A 208 -14.08 9.57 -10.67
N GLU A 209 -12.96 10.28 -10.66
CA GLU A 209 -12.48 11.10 -11.78
C GLU A 209 -10.97 10.95 -11.94
N ILE A 210 -10.49 10.85 -13.19
CA ILE A 210 -9.07 10.93 -13.50
C ILE A 210 -8.72 12.38 -13.81
N VAL A 211 -7.92 13.02 -12.95
CA VAL A 211 -7.54 14.43 -13.03
C VAL A 211 -6.14 14.57 -13.59
N THR A 212 -5.96 15.51 -14.53
CA THR A 212 -4.64 15.93 -15.02
C THR A 212 -4.03 16.96 -14.06
N VAL A 213 -2.82 16.69 -13.59
CA VAL A 213 -2.01 17.67 -12.85
C VAL A 213 -1.00 18.26 -13.83
N ARG A 214 -1.23 19.53 -14.22
CA ARG A 214 -0.42 20.21 -15.25
C ARG A 214 1.07 20.15 -14.91
N GLY A 215 1.88 19.81 -15.89
CA GLY A 215 3.34 19.69 -15.76
C GLY A 215 3.84 18.44 -15.01
N LEU A 216 2.96 17.66 -14.36
CA LEU A 216 3.34 16.48 -13.59
C LEU A 216 2.81 15.18 -14.20
N GLY A 217 1.50 14.98 -14.23
CA GLY A 217 0.94 13.71 -14.65
C GLY A 217 -0.55 13.59 -14.32
N TYR A 218 -0.93 12.47 -13.71
CA TYR A 218 -2.31 12.11 -13.45
C TYR A 218 -2.54 11.64 -12.02
N LYS A 219 -3.74 11.82 -11.52
CA LYS A 219 -4.25 11.23 -10.28
C LYS A 219 -5.71 10.83 -10.42
N ALA A 220 -6.17 9.86 -9.63
CA ALA A 220 -7.59 9.64 -9.45
C ALA A 220 -8.10 10.39 -8.20
N VAL A 221 -9.32 10.90 -8.29
CA VAL A 221 -10.06 11.49 -7.17
C VAL A 221 -11.32 10.67 -6.99
N LEU A 222 -11.57 10.18 -5.78
CA LEU A 222 -12.83 9.53 -5.45
C LEU A 222 -13.87 10.59 -5.10
N ARG A 223 -15.08 10.41 -5.59
CA ARG A 223 -16.23 11.25 -5.26
C ARG A 223 -17.10 10.48 -4.28
N ALA A 224 -17.56 11.18 -3.25
CA ALA A 224 -18.44 10.62 -2.24
C ALA A 224 -19.87 10.49 -2.77
#